data_1cbc275e600e88c9148e10ec113f591c
#
_entry.id   1cbc275e600e88c9148e10ec113f591c
#
_cell.length_a   1.000
_cell.length_b   1.000
_cell.length_c   1.000
_cell.angle_alpha   90.00
_cell.angle_beta   90.00
_cell.angle_gamma   90.00
#
_symmetry.space_group_name_H-M   'P 1'
#
loop_
_entity.id
_entity.type
_entity.pdbx_description
1 polymer ?
#
loop_
_entity_poly.entity_id
_entity_poly.type
_entity_poly.pdbx_seq_one_letter_code
_entity_poly.pdbx_strand_id
1 'polypeptide(L)'
;INPTILQQKIDSALNQPEINNEVKTASKPKIKDNDTEKNVVRGKSVVMQRLYSHLNLVAPTKMSVLILGESGTGKEYIARMIHENSNRKSSPFIAVDCGSLSMELAPSELFGHKKGSFTSAVADKVGVFVAANGGTVFLDEIGNLSYEVQKQLLRALQEQVVRPVGSSSDIKVDVRIIAATNENLEKAIEEGRFRQDLYHRINEFTVNVPPLRERLEDIEEFCYHFIKQANAELDKNVDMISQEALSVLKQQNWYGNLRELRNVIRRSVLFSYDNILRKENLPDFHREQKNNKQSDVIIDNTISYQKLSLKSDEKEQIIAALNQSGGNKTLAAKLLKIDRKTLYNKMHLYNIEL
;
A
#
# COMPACT_ATOMS: atom_id res chain seq x y z
N ILE A 1 48.55 -9.09 27.44
CA ILE A 1 48.58 -8.16 26.26
C ILE A 1 50.05 -7.86 26.04
N ASN A 2 50.59 -8.21 24.87
CA ASN A 2 52.01 -8.03 24.57
C ASN A 2 52.30 -6.52 24.36
N PRO A 3 53.18 -5.88 25.16
CA PRO A 3 53.45 -4.46 25.12
C PRO A 3 53.90 -3.96 23.75
N THR A 4 54.60 -4.79 22.99
CA THR A 4 55.15 -4.47 21.66
C THR A 4 54.03 -4.27 20.59
N ILE A 5 52.92 -5.01 20.69
CA ILE A 5 51.78 -4.88 19.78
C ILE A 5 50.96 -3.62 20.11
N LEU A 6 50.92 -3.24 21.38
CA LEU A 6 50.26 -2.02 21.81
C LEU A 6 51.01 -0.77 21.30
N GLN A 7 52.35 -0.79 21.42
CA GLN A 7 53.25 0.27 20.94
C GLN A 7 53.10 0.47 19.41
N GLN A 8 53.09 -0.61 18.62
CA GLN A 8 52.91 -0.54 17.16
C GLN A 8 51.56 0.01 16.74
N LYS A 9 50.51 -0.28 17.50
CA LYS A 9 49.18 0.31 17.22
C LYS A 9 49.08 1.79 17.58
N ILE A 10 49.78 2.23 18.62
CA ILE A 10 49.84 3.64 19.00
C ILE A 10 50.67 4.42 17.99
N ASP A 11 51.80 3.91 17.53
CA ASP A 11 52.65 4.57 16.53
C ASP A 11 51.97 4.65 15.15
N SER A 12 51.18 3.65 14.76
CA SER A 12 50.38 3.70 13.54
C SER A 12 49.19 4.66 13.62
N ALA A 13 48.69 4.94 14.81
CA ALA A 13 47.61 5.92 15.01
C ALA A 13 48.14 7.38 15.05
N LEU A 14 49.35 7.58 15.52
CA LEU A 14 49.98 8.89 15.63
C LEU A 14 50.62 9.39 14.29
N ASN A 15 50.94 8.46 13.38
CA ASN A 15 51.56 8.76 12.08
C ASN A 15 50.55 8.84 10.90
N GLN A 16 49.26 9.00 11.17
CA GLN A 16 48.30 9.36 10.11
C GLN A 16 48.43 10.87 9.81
N PRO A 17 48.60 11.27 8.53
CA PRO A 17 48.69 12.68 8.19
C PRO A 17 47.34 13.36 8.53
N GLU A 18 47.44 14.56 9.12
CA GLU A 18 46.28 15.43 9.42
C GLU A 18 45.41 15.58 8.17
N ILE A 19 44.23 14.96 8.21
CA ILE A 19 43.19 15.23 7.21
C ILE A 19 42.59 16.58 7.57
N ASN A 20 42.88 17.57 6.79
CA ASN A 20 42.27 18.89 6.81
C ASN A 20 40.75 18.72 6.99
N ASN A 21 40.20 19.25 8.10
CA ASN A 21 38.78 19.42 8.36
C ASN A 21 38.21 20.48 7.39
N GLU A 22 38.08 20.15 6.10
CA GLU A 22 37.04 20.75 5.29
C GLU A 22 35.71 20.15 5.77
N VAL A 23 34.85 21.00 6.28
CA VAL A 23 33.47 20.70 6.63
C VAL A 23 32.80 20.09 5.40
N LYS A 24 32.85 18.77 5.30
CA LYS A 24 32.01 18.02 4.37
C LYS A 24 30.60 18.15 4.87
N THR A 25 29.88 19.12 4.30
CA THR A 25 28.41 19.11 4.26
C THR A 25 27.98 17.67 4.02
N ALA A 26 27.18 17.17 4.95
CA ALA A 26 26.61 15.83 4.91
C ALA A 26 26.08 15.61 3.49
N SER A 27 26.65 14.62 2.81
CA SER A 27 26.19 14.19 1.50
C SER A 27 24.70 13.82 1.67
N LYS A 28 23.84 14.61 1.02
CA LYS A 28 22.43 14.24 0.79
C LYS A 28 22.44 12.78 0.35
N PRO A 29 21.57 11.93 0.94
CA PRO A 29 21.42 10.59 0.41
C PRO A 29 21.10 10.77 -1.08
N LYS A 30 21.93 10.19 -1.94
CA LYS A 30 21.63 10.07 -3.37
C LYS A 30 20.36 9.20 -3.41
N ILE A 31 19.21 9.87 -3.47
CA ILE A 31 18.02 9.29 -4.00
C ILE A 31 18.44 8.83 -5.39
N LYS A 32 18.53 7.53 -5.58
CA LYS A 32 18.67 6.97 -6.92
C LYS A 32 17.49 7.53 -7.69
N ASP A 33 17.76 8.44 -8.62
CA ASP A 33 16.81 8.77 -9.67
C ASP A 33 16.51 7.45 -10.36
N ASN A 34 15.42 6.85 -9.92
CA ASN A 34 14.94 5.63 -10.52
C ASN A 34 14.45 6.00 -11.92
N ASP A 35 14.83 5.19 -12.87
CA ASP A 35 14.29 5.04 -14.23
C ASP A 35 12.76 4.84 -14.30
N THR A 36 11.98 5.42 -13.40
CA THR A 36 10.51 5.35 -13.34
C THR A 36 9.83 6.22 -14.38
N GLU A 37 10.51 7.18 -14.98
CA GLU A 37 9.90 8.09 -15.97
C GLU A 37 9.61 7.47 -17.36
N LYS A 38 10.21 6.32 -17.71
CA LYS A 38 10.07 5.75 -19.08
C LYS A 38 9.02 4.64 -19.23
N ASN A 39 8.33 4.20 -18.18
CA ASN A 39 7.48 3.02 -18.22
C ASN A 39 6.04 3.22 -17.71
N VAL A 40 5.52 4.42 -17.78
CA VAL A 40 4.16 4.68 -17.32
C VAL A 40 3.17 4.60 -18.48
N VAL A 41 2.21 3.68 -18.37
CA VAL A 41 1.13 3.51 -19.35
C VAL A 41 -0.05 4.38 -18.96
N ARG A 42 -0.49 5.20 -19.94
CA ARG A 42 -1.70 6.02 -19.82
C ARG A 42 -2.84 5.30 -20.49
N GLY A 43 -3.98 5.15 -19.78
CA GLY A 43 -5.20 4.63 -20.40
C GLY A 43 -5.64 5.50 -21.59
N LYS A 44 -6.14 4.86 -22.63
CA LYS A 44 -6.60 5.51 -23.88
C LYS A 44 -8.11 5.68 -23.95
N SER A 45 -8.84 5.09 -23.04
CA SER A 45 -10.30 5.16 -22.99
C SER A 45 -10.79 6.62 -22.90
N VAL A 46 -11.95 6.88 -23.46
CA VAL A 46 -12.59 8.22 -23.47
C VAL A 46 -12.74 8.76 -22.05
N VAL A 47 -13.06 7.89 -21.09
CA VAL A 47 -13.21 8.26 -19.68
C VAL A 47 -11.88 8.75 -19.10
N MET A 48 -10.78 8.05 -19.38
CA MET A 48 -9.45 8.47 -18.93
C MET A 48 -8.97 9.75 -19.62
N GLN A 49 -9.28 9.95 -20.89
CA GLN A 49 -8.93 11.20 -21.58
C GLN A 49 -9.63 12.41 -20.99
N ARG A 50 -10.93 12.28 -20.63
CA ARG A 50 -11.64 13.34 -19.89
C ARG A 50 -11.00 13.62 -18.54
N LEU A 51 -10.63 12.57 -17.81
CA LEU A 51 -9.91 12.72 -16.54
C LEU A 51 -8.60 13.47 -16.74
N TYR A 52 -7.77 13.11 -17.73
CA TYR A 52 -6.49 13.81 -18.01
C TYR A 52 -6.71 15.28 -18.38
N SER A 53 -7.79 15.61 -19.09
CA SER A 53 -8.13 17.01 -19.37
C SER A 53 -8.40 17.80 -18.09
N HIS A 54 -9.11 17.22 -17.11
CA HIS A 54 -9.34 17.85 -15.81
C HIS A 54 -8.05 18.00 -15.01
N LEU A 55 -7.15 16.98 -15.07
CA LEU A 55 -5.84 17.07 -14.41
C LEU A 55 -4.99 18.22 -14.95
N ASN A 56 -4.97 18.41 -16.27
CA ASN A 56 -4.23 19.50 -16.90
C ASN A 56 -4.75 20.89 -16.47
N LEU A 57 -6.04 21.03 -16.18
CA LEU A 57 -6.61 22.27 -15.66
C LEU A 57 -6.22 22.54 -14.19
N VAL A 58 -6.24 21.51 -13.35
CA VAL A 58 -5.96 21.69 -11.91
C VAL A 58 -4.49 21.66 -11.57
N ALA A 59 -3.65 20.98 -12.38
CA ALA A 59 -2.21 20.82 -12.08
C ALA A 59 -1.47 22.15 -11.84
N PRO A 60 -1.62 23.20 -12.67
CA PRO A 60 -0.89 24.46 -12.47
C PRO A 60 -1.42 25.31 -11.30
N THR A 61 -2.55 24.94 -10.68
CA THR A 61 -3.15 25.68 -9.57
C THR A 61 -2.52 25.30 -8.23
N LYS A 62 -2.84 26.08 -7.19
CA LYS A 62 -2.48 25.76 -5.80
C LYS A 62 -3.57 24.96 -5.06
N MET A 63 -4.68 24.66 -5.72
CA MET A 63 -5.83 23.97 -5.11
C MET A 63 -5.41 22.62 -4.55
N SER A 64 -5.96 22.26 -3.42
CA SER A 64 -5.94 20.90 -2.90
C SER A 64 -6.77 20.00 -3.82
N VAL A 65 -6.34 18.76 -4.01
CA VAL A 65 -7.04 17.81 -4.88
C VAL A 65 -7.41 16.57 -4.08
N LEU A 66 -8.68 16.19 -4.13
CA LEU A 66 -9.18 14.95 -3.57
C LEU A 66 -9.40 13.93 -4.70
N ILE A 67 -8.65 12.82 -4.65
CA ILE A 67 -8.74 11.73 -5.63
C ILE A 67 -9.61 10.61 -5.04
N LEU A 68 -10.74 10.36 -5.64
CA LEU A 68 -11.67 9.30 -5.27
C LEU A 68 -11.54 8.13 -6.24
N GLY A 69 -11.58 6.91 -5.74
CA GLY A 69 -11.56 5.71 -6.58
C GLY A 69 -11.26 4.46 -5.77
N GLU A 70 -11.65 3.33 -6.31
CA GLU A 70 -11.45 2.03 -5.69
C GLU A 70 -9.96 1.73 -5.45
N SER A 71 -9.68 0.77 -4.54
CA SER A 71 -8.32 0.30 -4.33
C SER A 71 -7.73 -0.27 -5.62
N GLY A 72 -6.46 0.05 -5.89
CA GLY A 72 -5.75 -0.46 -7.06
C GLY A 72 -6.08 0.21 -8.39
N THR A 73 -6.84 1.31 -8.43
CA THR A 73 -7.17 2.05 -9.67
C THR A 73 -6.04 2.90 -10.21
N GLY A 74 -4.99 3.16 -9.40
CA GLY A 74 -3.84 3.98 -9.78
C GLY A 74 -3.90 5.42 -9.27
N LYS A 75 -4.53 5.68 -8.12
CA LYS A 75 -4.65 7.02 -7.52
C LYS A 75 -3.30 7.71 -7.30
N GLU A 76 -2.29 6.98 -6.83
CA GLU A 76 -0.94 7.53 -6.64
C GLU A 76 -0.32 8.02 -7.97
N TYR A 77 -0.53 7.25 -9.05
CA TYR A 77 -0.07 7.65 -10.37
C TYR A 77 -0.72 8.98 -10.82
N ILE A 78 -2.04 9.12 -10.61
CA ILE A 78 -2.76 10.38 -10.88
C ILE A 78 -2.20 11.54 -10.05
N ALA A 79 -1.88 11.31 -8.78
CA ALA A 79 -1.26 12.32 -7.91
C ALA A 79 0.12 12.76 -8.41
N ARG A 80 0.97 11.81 -8.85
CA ARG A 80 2.28 12.12 -9.46
C ARG A 80 2.11 12.93 -10.75
N MET A 81 1.17 12.56 -11.61
CA MET A 81 0.89 13.29 -12.85
C MET A 81 0.45 14.74 -12.56
N ILE A 82 -0.37 14.98 -11.53
CA ILE A 82 -0.74 16.34 -11.10
C ILE A 82 0.51 17.13 -10.68
N HIS A 83 1.38 16.52 -9.88
CA HIS A 83 2.61 17.17 -9.43
C HIS A 83 3.56 17.48 -10.59
N GLU A 84 3.84 16.52 -11.49
CA GLU A 84 4.72 16.66 -12.65
C GLU A 84 4.26 17.73 -13.64
N ASN A 85 2.94 17.95 -13.76
CA ASN A 85 2.36 19.02 -14.60
C ASN A 85 2.11 20.34 -13.83
N SER A 86 2.55 20.44 -12.56
CA SER A 86 2.38 21.63 -11.72
C SER A 86 3.56 22.59 -11.79
N ASN A 87 3.38 23.79 -11.25
CA ASN A 87 4.47 24.76 -11.05
C ASN A 87 5.49 24.30 -9.99
N ARG A 88 5.23 23.18 -9.28
CA ARG A 88 6.09 22.59 -8.24
C ARG A 88 6.81 21.31 -8.71
N LYS A 89 6.83 21.01 -10.03
CA LYS A 89 7.38 19.77 -10.60
C LYS A 89 8.86 19.48 -10.26
N SER A 90 9.65 20.53 -10.01
CA SER A 90 11.06 20.43 -9.61
C SER A 90 11.27 20.40 -8.09
N SER A 91 10.19 20.50 -7.32
CA SER A 91 10.21 20.48 -5.85
C SER A 91 9.87 19.05 -5.34
N PRO A 92 10.07 18.75 -4.05
CA PRO A 92 9.80 17.43 -3.53
C PRO A 92 8.33 16.97 -3.71
N PHE A 93 8.14 15.72 -4.12
CA PHE A 93 6.88 14.99 -4.03
C PHE A 93 7.03 13.89 -3.00
N ILE A 94 6.31 13.97 -1.88
CA ILE A 94 6.38 12.98 -0.82
C ILE A 94 5.02 12.30 -0.69
N ALA A 95 5.00 10.99 -0.95
CA ALA A 95 3.81 10.16 -0.79
C ALA A 95 3.81 9.49 0.60
N VAL A 96 2.66 9.49 1.24
CA VAL A 96 2.41 8.87 2.53
C VAL A 96 1.16 8.01 2.44
N ASP A 97 1.28 6.75 2.76
CA ASP A 97 0.17 5.83 2.94
C ASP A 97 -0.31 5.93 4.39
N CYS A 98 -1.45 6.62 4.60
CA CYS A 98 -2.03 6.82 5.92
C CYS A 98 -2.59 5.52 6.52
N GLY A 99 -2.91 4.52 5.69
CA GLY A 99 -3.37 3.21 6.15
C GLY A 99 -2.26 2.37 6.78
N SER A 100 -1.01 2.59 6.36
CA SER A 100 0.16 1.89 6.91
C SER A 100 0.71 2.54 8.19
N LEU A 101 0.29 3.76 8.52
CA LEU A 101 0.74 4.48 9.72
C LEU A 101 -0.03 4.02 10.96
N SER A 102 0.67 3.57 12.00
CA SER A 102 0.02 3.37 13.29
C SER A 102 -0.47 4.72 13.88
N MET A 103 -1.58 4.71 14.60
CA MET A 103 -2.15 5.92 15.21
C MET A 103 -1.16 6.69 16.08
N GLU A 104 -0.24 5.99 16.75
CA GLU A 104 0.77 6.57 17.63
C GLU A 104 1.92 7.25 16.86
N LEU A 105 2.30 6.68 15.70
CA LEU A 105 3.44 7.17 14.92
C LEU A 105 3.03 8.22 13.88
N ALA A 106 1.78 8.24 13.44
CA ALA A 106 1.31 9.16 12.40
C ALA A 106 1.64 10.65 12.69
N PRO A 107 1.45 11.20 13.91
CA PRO A 107 1.85 12.58 14.21
C PRO A 107 3.35 12.82 14.02
N SER A 108 4.18 11.86 14.47
CA SER A 108 5.64 11.94 14.37
C SER A 108 6.13 11.84 12.93
N GLU A 109 5.54 10.96 12.10
CA GLU A 109 5.88 10.83 10.69
C GLU A 109 5.49 12.09 9.90
N LEU A 110 4.28 12.58 10.09
CA LEU A 110 3.76 13.71 9.34
C LEU A 110 4.37 15.04 9.78
N PHE A 111 4.41 15.32 11.08
CA PHE A 111 4.77 16.64 11.60
C PHE A 111 6.16 16.71 12.25
N GLY A 112 6.79 15.53 12.51
CA GLY A 112 8.08 15.41 13.17
C GLY A 112 7.98 15.34 14.69
N HIS A 113 9.11 15.11 15.35
CA HIS A 113 9.19 15.10 16.81
C HIS A 113 10.53 15.61 17.33
N LYS A 114 10.54 16.06 18.58
CA LYS A 114 11.73 16.38 19.36
C LYS A 114 12.19 15.18 20.16
N LYS A 115 13.49 15.07 20.36
CA LYS A 115 14.11 14.07 21.24
C LYS A 115 13.44 14.09 22.61
N GLY A 116 13.07 12.89 23.11
CA GLY A 116 12.45 12.74 24.43
C GLY A 116 10.94 13.04 24.49
N SER A 117 10.28 13.31 23.36
CA SER A 117 8.83 13.58 23.33
C SER A 117 7.97 12.33 23.62
N PHE A 118 8.51 11.13 23.46
CA PHE A 118 7.91 9.85 23.83
C PHE A 118 9.03 8.82 24.05
N THR A 119 8.71 7.65 24.61
CA THR A 119 9.69 6.65 25.09
C THR A 119 10.71 6.20 24.05
N SER A 120 10.32 6.13 22.75
CA SER A 120 11.21 5.74 21.65
C SER A 120 11.80 6.93 20.87
N ALA A 121 11.59 8.17 21.30
CA ALA A 121 12.13 9.36 20.64
C ALA A 121 13.61 9.61 21.02
N VAL A 122 14.52 8.83 20.44
CA VAL A 122 15.97 8.86 20.74
C VAL A 122 16.67 10.08 20.12
N ALA A 123 16.14 10.62 18.99
CA ALA A 123 16.67 11.76 18.25
C ALA A 123 15.53 12.66 17.75
N ASP A 124 15.86 13.88 17.30
CA ASP A 124 14.91 14.73 16.57
C ASP A 124 14.59 14.12 15.23
N LYS A 125 13.30 14.17 14.80
CA LYS A 125 12.85 13.72 13.48
C LYS A 125 12.16 14.85 12.73
N VAL A 126 12.60 15.05 11.48
CA VAL A 126 11.93 15.98 10.56
C VAL A 126 10.69 15.29 9.98
N GLY A 127 9.52 15.94 10.10
CA GLY A 127 8.28 15.42 9.56
C GLY A 127 8.14 15.63 8.05
N VAL A 128 7.24 14.85 7.43
CA VAL A 128 6.94 14.89 5.99
C VAL A 128 6.60 16.31 5.51
N PHE A 129 5.80 17.07 6.27
CA PHE A 129 5.42 18.42 5.87
C PHE A 129 6.60 19.39 5.79
N VAL A 130 7.57 19.26 6.68
CA VAL A 130 8.80 20.07 6.64
C VAL A 130 9.70 19.61 5.52
N ALA A 131 9.83 18.31 5.32
CA ALA A 131 10.65 17.73 4.23
C ALA A 131 10.09 18.06 2.83
N ALA A 132 8.77 18.20 2.70
CA ALA A 132 8.09 18.55 1.46
C ALA A 132 7.95 20.06 1.23
N ASN A 133 8.58 20.89 2.05
CA ASN A 133 8.41 22.35 1.95
C ASN A 133 8.74 22.88 0.54
N GLY A 134 7.86 23.72 -0.02
CA GLY A 134 7.90 24.18 -1.41
C GLY A 134 7.33 23.20 -2.43
N GLY A 135 7.04 21.94 -2.02
CA GLY A 135 6.63 20.83 -2.89
C GLY A 135 5.17 20.40 -2.70
N THR A 136 4.97 19.09 -2.81
CA THR A 136 3.64 18.45 -2.74
C THR A 136 3.69 17.26 -1.79
N VAL A 137 2.71 17.15 -0.91
CA VAL A 137 2.44 15.93 -0.12
C VAL A 137 1.23 15.21 -0.71
N PHE A 138 1.40 13.94 -0.98
CA PHE A 138 0.31 13.04 -1.35
C PHE A 138 -0.04 12.16 -0.15
N LEU A 139 -1.30 12.20 0.27
CA LEU A 139 -1.84 11.43 1.39
C LEU A 139 -2.79 10.37 0.83
N ASP A 140 -2.34 9.13 0.73
CA ASP A 140 -3.20 8.01 0.33
C ASP A 140 -3.97 7.48 1.54
N GLU A 141 -5.18 6.99 1.32
CA GLU A 141 -6.10 6.47 2.34
C GLU A 141 -6.32 7.45 3.51
N ILE A 142 -6.56 8.74 3.18
CA ILE A 142 -6.68 9.82 4.18
C ILE A 142 -7.78 9.57 5.23
N GLY A 143 -8.80 8.76 4.92
CA GLY A 143 -9.86 8.37 5.86
C GLY A 143 -9.35 7.61 7.09
N ASN A 144 -8.17 7.00 7.01
CA ASN A 144 -7.57 6.22 8.11
C ASN A 144 -6.86 7.10 9.17
N LEU A 145 -6.72 8.41 8.95
CA LEU A 145 -6.10 9.29 9.93
C LEU A 145 -6.96 9.44 11.18
N SER A 146 -6.32 9.38 12.36
CA SER A 146 -7.00 9.65 13.62
C SER A 146 -7.49 11.11 13.71
N TYR A 147 -8.54 11.33 14.48
CA TYR A 147 -9.16 12.65 14.63
C TYR A 147 -8.17 13.77 15.07
N GLU A 148 -7.20 13.42 15.91
CA GLU A 148 -6.15 14.34 16.35
C GLU A 148 -5.16 14.70 15.22
N VAL A 149 -4.82 13.73 14.37
CA VAL A 149 -3.97 13.98 13.19
C VAL A 149 -4.71 14.83 12.16
N GLN A 150 -6.01 14.58 11.96
CA GLN A 150 -6.85 15.41 11.09
C GLN A 150 -6.89 16.88 11.55
N LYS A 151 -6.94 17.14 12.86
CA LYS A 151 -6.89 18.50 13.44
C LYS A 151 -5.55 19.20 13.15
N GLN A 152 -4.43 18.48 13.30
CA GLN A 152 -3.11 19.03 13.00
C GLN A 152 -2.93 19.25 11.49
N LEU A 153 -3.45 18.35 10.67
CA LEU A 153 -3.45 18.49 9.21
C LEU A 153 -4.25 19.74 8.77
N LEU A 154 -5.43 19.95 9.34
CA LEU A 154 -6.23 21.15 9.06
C LEU A 154 -5.45 22.42 9.37
N ARG A 155 -4.75 22.46 10.52
CA ARG A 155 -3.91 23.60 10.90
C ARG A 155 -2.78 23.83 9.89
N ALA A 156 -2.12 22.76 9.44
CA ALA A 156 -1.08 22.83 8.41
C ALA A 156 -1.60 23.42 7.08
N LEU A 157 -2.86 23.09 6.71
CA LEU A 157 -3.52 23.59 5.50
C LEU A 157 -4.01 25.03 5.59
N GLN A 158 -4.45 25.47 6.77
CA GLN A 158 -5.03 26.80 6.97
C GLN A 158 -3.98 27.85 7.36
N GLU A 159 -3.13 27.51 8.34
CA GLU A 159 -2.15 28.42 8.90
C GLU A 159 -0.77 28.30 8.25
N GLN A 160 -0.56 27.26 7.40
CA GLN A 160 0.74 26.94 6.79
C GLN A 160 1.85 26.77 7.84
N VAL A 161 1.52 26.17 8.97
CA VAL A 161 2.45 25.86 10.05
C VAL A 161 2.23 24.44 10.55
N VAL A 162 3.31 23.80 10.97
CA VAL A 162 3.30 22.51 11.64
C VAL A 162 4.03 22.61 12.98
N ARG A 163 3.60 21.82 13.95
CA ARG A 163 4.24 21.72 15.25
C ARG A 163 4.73 20.30 15.50
N PRO A 164 6.05 20.08 15.58
CA PRO A 164 6.60 18.79 15.94
C PRO A 164 6.12 18.32 17.32
N VAL A 165 5.92 17.03 17.48
CA VAL A 165 5.55 16.43 18.78
C VAL A 165 6.61 16.77 19.82
N GLY A 166 6.18 17.24 20.99
CA GLY A 166 7.09 17.70 22.06
C GLY A 166 7.72 19.07 21.84
N SER A 167 7.36 19.81 20.79
CA SER A 167 7.82 21.19 20.54
C SER A 167 6.75 22.21 20.93
N SER A 168 7.18 23.36 21.45
CA SER A 168 6.33 24.54 21.66
C SER A 168 6.38 25.51 20.47
N SER A 169 7.32 25.35 19.53
CA SER A 169 7.51 26.25 18.39
C SER A 169 6.86 25.71 17.11
N ASP A 170 6.27 26.62 16.35
CA ASP A 170 5.69 26.34 15.04
C ASP A 170 6.74 26.49 13.93
N ILE A 171 6.66 25.65 12.92
CA ILE A 171 7.50 25.68 11.71
C ILE A 171 6.61 26.05 10.53
N LYS A 172 6.95 27.11 9.80
CA LYS A 172 6.25 27.51 8.58
C LYS A 172 6.54 26.52 7.44
N VAL A 173 5.49 26.14 6.71
CA VAL A 173 5.56 25.22 5.57
C VAL A 173 4.66 25.72 4.45
N ASP A 174 5.15 25.66 3.21
CA ASP A 174 4.35 25.87 2.00
C ASP A 174 4.24 24.55 1.22
N VAL A 175 3.18 23.81 1.43
CA VAL A 175 2.99 22.48 0.83
C VAL A 175 1.65 22.40 0.11
N ARG A 176 1.63 21.92 -1.13
CA ARG A 176 0.41 21.54 -1.82
C ARG A 176 -0.04 20.16 -1.36
N ILE A 177 -1.33 19.99 -1.09
CA ILE A 177 -1.89 18.69 -0.69
C ILE A 177 -2.65 18.06 -1.84
N ILE A 178 -2.39 16.78 -2.07
CA ILE A 178 -3.20 15.87 -2.87
C ILE A 178 -3.60 14.73 -1.93
N ALA A 179 -4.88 14.51 -1.72
CA ALA A 179 -5.39 13.44 -0.87
C ALA A 179 -6.08 12.39 -1.71
N ALA A 180 -6.03 11.13 -1.31
CA ALA A 180 -6.75 10.05 -1.96
C ALA A 180 -7.48 9.16 -0.95
N THR A 181 -8.59 8.59 -1.37
CA THR A 181 -9.36 7.62 -0.57
C THR A 181 -10.22 6.73 -1.47
N ASN A 182 -10.52 5.54 -1.00
CA ASN A 182 -11.56 4.65 -1.53
C ASN A 182 -12.84 4.68 -0.68
N GLU A 183 -12.82 5.38 0.46
CA GLU A 183 -13.92 5.48 1.41
C GLU A 183 -14.86 6.65 1.05
N ASN A 184 -16.14 6.52 1.41
CA ASN A 184 -17.08 7.62 1.37
C ASN A 184 -16.85 8.53 2.60
N LEU A 185 -16.15 9.66 2.38
CA LEU A 185 -15.84 10.61 3.45
C LEU A 185 -17.08 11.31 4.02
N GLU A 186 -18.16 11.49 3.23
CA GLU A 186 -19.40 12.11 3.72
C GLU A 186 -20.04 11.20 4.78
N LYS A 187 -20.08 9.89 4.52
CA LYS A 187 -20.52 8.91 5.51
C LYS A 187 -19.60 8.87 6.74
N ALA A 188 -18.30 8.97 6.54
CA ALA A 188 -17.33 9.02 7.63
C ALA A 188 -17.50 10.28 8.51
N ILE A 189 -17.95 11.41 7.92
CA ILE A 189 -18.31 12.64 8.65
C ILE A 189 -19.57 12.39 9.49
N GLU A 190 -20.63 11.80 8.91
CA GLU A 190 -21.87 11.47 9.63
C GLU A 190 -21.60 10.55 10.83
N GLU A 191 -20.67 9.61 10.70
CA GLU A 191 -20.24 8.69 11.75
C GLU A 191 -19.25 9.31 12.76
N GLY A 192 -18.84 10.58 12.58
CA GLY A 192 -17.90 11.27 13.46
C GLY A 192 -16.44 10.81 13.34
N ARG A 193 -16.10 10.01 12.34
CA ARG A 193 -14.73 9.51 12.07
C ARG A 193 -13.87 10.50 11.30
N PHE A 194 -14.49 11.35 10.48
CA PHE A 194 -13.80 12.35 9.70
C PHE A 194 -14.34 13.76 9.98
N ARG A 195 -13.46 14.77 9.97
CA ARG A 195 -13.84 16.16 10.27
C ARG A 195 -14.40 16.83 9.01
N GLN A 196 -15.54 17.47 9.16
CA GLN A 196 -16.18 18.21 8.07
C GLN A 196 -15.34 19.42 7.60
N ASP A 197 -14.68 20.12 8.52
CA ASP A 197 -13.84 21.28 8.20
C ASP A 197 -12.60 20.87 7.37
N LEU A 198 -11.98 19.75 7.70
CA LEU A 198 -10.87 19.19 6.92
C LEU A 198 -11.35 18.76 5.53
N TYR A 199 -12.51 18.07 5.45
CA TYR A 199 -13.10 17.65 4.16
C TYR A 199 -13.24 18.84 3.20
N HIS A 200 -13.85 19.95 3.64
CA HIS A 200 -13.99 21.13 2.80
C HIS A 200 -12.66 21.75 2.38
N ARG A 201 -11.60 21.58 3.17
CA ARG A 201 -10.28 22.14 2.84
C ARG A 201 -9.49 21.27 1.87
N ILE A 202 -9.67 19.95 1.88
CA ILE A 202 -8.99 19.04 0.94
C ILE A 202 -9.80 18.83 -0.34
N ASN A 203 -11.11 19.05 -0.32
CA ASN A 203 -12.03 18.87 -1.43
C ASN A 203 -12.29 20.18 -2.19
N GLU A 204 -11.21 20.94 -2.51
CA GLU A 204 -11.33 22.12 -3.39
C GLU A 204 -11.49 21.71 -4.85
N PHE A 205 -10.94 20.56 -5.24
CA PHE A 205 -11.14 19.95 -6.55
C PHE A 205 -11.19 18.42 -6.41
N THR A 206 -12.25 17.80 -6.91
CA THR A 206 -12.42 16.34 -6.87
C THR A 206 -12.07 15.69 -8.20
N VAL A 207 -11.33 14.59 -8.15
CA VAL A 207 -11.02 13.73 -9.30
C VAL A 207 -11.51 12.32 -9.02
N ASN A 208 -12.42 11.82 -9.85
CA ASN A 208 -12.91 10.45 -9.76
C ASN A 208 -12.14 9.56 -10.73
N VAL A 209 -11.38 8.58 -10.20
CA VAL A 209 -10.65 7.60 -11.01
C VAL A 209 -11.57 6.41 -11.27
N PRO A 210 -11.95 6.15 -12.53
CA PRO A 210 -12.86 5.06 -12.85
C PRO A 210 -12.22 3.69 -12.55
N PRO A 211 -13.01 2.72 -12.07
CA PRO A 211 -12.55 1.35 -11.91
C PRO A 211 -12.24 0.72 -13.29
N LEU A 212 -11.41 -0.34 -13.29
CA LEU A 212 -10.92 -0.94 -14.54
C LEU A 212 -12.06 -1.50 -15.41
N ARG A 213 -13.13 -2.00 -14.79
CA ARG A 213 -14.34 -2.49 -15.50
C ARG A 213 -15.09 -1.42 -16.30
N GLU A 214 -14.87 -0.14 -16.04
CA GLU A 214 -15.46 1.00 -16.79
C GLU A 214 -14.52 1.53 -17.88
N ARG A 215 -13.31 0.93 -18.03
CA ARG A 215 -12.31 1.31 -19.02
C ARG A 215 -11.66 0.06 -19.65
N LEU A 216 -12.50 -0.84 -20.16
CA LEU A 216 -12.07 -2.13 -20.73
C LEU A 216 -11.11 -1.98 -21.93
N GLU A 217 -11.19 -0.85 -22.63
CA GLU A 217 -10.29 -0.52 -23.75
C GLU A 217 -8.82 -0.40 -23.29
N ASP A 218 -8.59 -0.05 -22.02
CA ASP A 218 -7.25 0.14 -21.47
C ASP A 218 -6.59 -1.19 -21.06
N ILE A 219 -7.39 -2.26 -20.86
CA ILE A 219 -6.90 -3.55 -20.34
C ILE A 219 -5.75 -4.11 -21.17
N GLU A 220 -5.88 -4.09 -22.48
CA GLU A 220 -4.87 -4.64 -23.40
C GLU A 220 -3.51 -3.94 -23.22
N GLU A 221 -3.51 -2.63 -23.15
CA GLU A 221 -2.27 -1.84 -22.98
C GLU A 221 -1.64 -2.08 -21.61
N PHE A 222 -2.46 -2.16 -20.56
CA PHE A 222 -1.97 -2.52 -19.24
C PHE A 222 -1.43 -3.95 -19.19
N CYS A 223 -2.03 -4.90 -19.91
CA CYS A 223 -1.51 -6.27 -20.02
C CYS A 223 -0.10 -6.27 -20.62
N TYR A 224 0.13 -5.62 -21.76
CA TYR A 224 1.46 -5.53 -22.35
C TYR A 224 2.48 -4.87 -21.43
N HIS A 225 2.07 -3.82 -20.74
CA HIS A 225 2.94 -3.17 -19.75
C HIS A 225 3.33 -4.12 -18.61
N PHE A 226 2.36 -4.83 -18.04
CA PHE A 226 2.62 -5.77 -16.94
C PHE A 226 3.38 -7.02 -17.39
N ILE A 227 3.17 -7.49 -18.63
CA ILE A 227 3.99 -8.54 -19.24
C ILE A 227 5.46 -8.10 -19.29
N LYS A 228 5.73 -6.88 -19.78
CA LYS A 228 7.09 -6.33 -19.84
C LYS A 228 7.74 -6.24 -18.45
N GLN A 229 6.98 -5.82 -17.43
CA GLN A 229 7.47 -5.79 -16.04
C GLN A 229 7.74 -7.20 -15.52
N ALA A 230 6.82 -8.14 -15.75
CA ALA A 230 6.94 -9.52 -15.30
C ALA A 230 8.13 -10.23 -15.99
N ASN A 231 8.36 -9.99 -17.27
CA ASN A 231 9.53 -10.52 -17.99
C ASN A 231 10.85 -10.09 -17.34
N ALA A 232 10.98 -8.79 -17.01
CA ALA A 232 12.18 -8.27 -16.36
C ALA A 232 12.38 -8.83 -14.95
N GLU A 233 11.28 -9.10 -14.22
CA GLU A 233 11.32 -9.63 -12.86
C GLU A 233 11.57 -11.15 -12.81
N LEU A 234 11.02 -11.90 -13.78
CA LEU A 234 10.99 -13.36 -13.78
C LEU A 234 11.98 -14.00 -14.78
N ASP A 235 12.78 -13.19 -15.48
CA ASP A 235 13.68 -13.60 -16.55
C ASP A 235 12.95 -14.43 -17.62
N LYS A 236 11.82 -13.89 -18.11
CA LYS A 236 10.96 -14.48 -19.14
C LYS A 236 10.95 -13.60 -20.39
N ASN A 237 10.48 -14.15 -21.51
CA ASN A 237 10.42 -13.48 -22.82
C ASN A 237 9.03 -13.62 -23.46
N VAL A 238 7.97 -13.35 -22.71
CA VAL A 238 6.61 -13.32 -23.24
C VAL A 238 6.39 -11.96 -23.91
N ASP A 239 6.06 -11.92 -25.18
CA ASP A 239 5.90 -10.70 -25.98
C ASP A 239 4.49 -10.54 -26.57
N MET A 240 3.70 -11.61 -26.60
CA MET A 240 2.36 -11.62 -27.15
C MET A 240 1.33 -12.14 -26.13
N ILE A 241 0.08 -11.73 -26.33
CA ILE A 241 -1.10 -12.26 -25.64
C ILE A 241 -2.08 -12.80 -26.68
N SER A 242 -2.62 -14.00 -26.46
CA SER A 242 -3.60 -14.56 -27.40
C SER A 242 -4.94 -13.82 -27.30
N GLN A 243 -5.71 -13.78 -28.39
CA GLN A 243 -7.02 -13.13 -28.43
C GLN A 243 -8.01 -13.76 -27.45
N GLU A 244 -7.94 -15.09 -27.26
CA GLU A 244 -8.74 -15.82 -26.27
C GLU A 244 -8.40 -15.37 -24.85
N ALA A 245 -7.10 -15.24 -24.52
CA ALA A 245 -6.65 -14.76 -23.22
C ALA A 245 -7.12 -13.33 -22.97
N LEU A 246 -6.95 -12.43 -23.95
CA LEU A 246 -7.38 -11.04 -23.85
C LEU A 246 -8.90 -10.93 -23.69
N SER A 247 -9.67 -11.75 -24.40
CA SER A 247 -11.13 -11.78 -24.27
C SER A 247 -11.58 -12.20 -22.89
N VAL A 248 -10.92 -13.19 -22.28
CA VAL A 248 -11.19 -13.64 -20.90
C VAL A 248 -10.87 -12.52 -19.92
N LEU A 249 -9.74 -11.83 -20.08
CA LEU A 249 -9.35 -10.71 -19.19
C LEU A 249 -10.33 -9.53 -19.29
N LYS A 250 -10.83 -9.21 -20.49
CA LYS A 250 -11.83 -8.13 -20.69
C LYS A 250 -13.20 -8.44 -20.08
N GLN A 251 -13.52 -9.72 -19.83
CA GLN A 251 -14.79 -10.14 -19.22
C GLN A 251 -14.78 -10.14 -17.68
N GLN A 252 -13.64 -9.89 -17.05
CA GLN A 252 -13.54 -9.90 -15.59
C GLN A 252 -13.95 -8.56 -14.96
N ASN A 253 -14.50 -8.61 -13.74
CA ASN A 253 -14.95 -7.43 -13.01
C ASN A 253 -13.81 -6.61 -12.39
N TRP A 254 -12.65 -7.22 -12.17
CA TRP A 254 -11.45 -6.57 -11.63
C TRP A 254 -11.71 -5.76 -10.35
N TYR A 255 -12.23 -6.40 -9.29
CA TYR A 255 -12.50 -5.72 -8.01
C TYR A 255 -11.22 -5.12 -7.38
N GLY A 256 -10.06 -5.75 -7.59
CA GLY A 256 -8.75 -5.21 -7.22
C GLY A 256 -8.08 -4.35 -8.31
N ASN A 257 -8.81 -4.03 -9.38
CA ASN A 257 -8.40 -3.12 -10.46
C ASN A 257 -7.02 -3.45 -11.07
N LEU A 258 -6.16 -2.47 -11.26
CA LEU A 258 -4.82 -2.65 -11.85
C LEU A 258 -3.89 -3.49 -10.95
N ARG A 259 -4.09 -3.46 -9.62
CA ARG A 259 -3.30 -4.28 -8.69
C ARG A 259 -3.61 -5.77 -8.89
N GLU A 260 -4.87 -6.12 -9.06
CA GLU A 260 -5.30 -7.48 -9.36
C GLU A 260 -4.84 -7.91 -10.76
N LEU A 261 -5.07 -7.10 -11.78
CA LEU A 261 -4.63 -7.37 -13.16
C LEU A 261 -3.11 -7.63 -13.22
N ARG A 262 -2.30 -6.79 -12.57
CA ARG A 262 -0.85 -6.96 -12.50
C ARG A 262 -0.46 -8.31 -11.90
N ASN A 263 -1.11 -8.71 -10.79
CA ASN A 263 -0.82 -9.99 -10.13
C ASN A 263 -1.21 -11.18 -11.01
N VAL A 264 -2.36 -11.10 -11.69
CA VAL A 264 -2.81 -12.13 -12.64
C VAL A 264 -1.82 -12.26 -13.79
N ILE A 265 -1.44 -11.16 -14.44
CA ILE A 265 -0.49 -11.18 -15.57
C ILE A 265 0.87 -11.72 -15.12
N ARG A 266 1.41 -11.25 -13.99
CA ARG A 266 2.69 -11.73 -13.44
C ARG A 266 2.67 -13.24 -13.21
N ARG A 267 1.60 -13.77 -12.61
CA ARG A 267 1.41 -15.20 -12.41
C ARG A 267 1.32 -15.94 -13.75
N SER A 268 0.58 -15.41 -14.70
CA SER A 268 0.41 -16.04 -16.02
C SER A 268 1.71 -16.08 -16.83
N VAL A 269 2.54 -15.03 -16.75
CA VAL A 269 3.88 -15.02 -17.35
C VAL A 269 4.78 -16.08 -16.71
N LEU A 270 4.71 -16.28 -15.39
CA LEU A 270 5.48 -17.33 -14.70
C LEU A 270 5.18 -18.73 -15.27
N PHE A 271 3.90 -19.01 -15.57
CA PHE A 271 3.44 -20.30 -16.12
C PHE A 271 3.49 -20.39 -17.64
N SER A 272 3.93 -19.37 -18.34
CA SER A 272 4.14 -19.42 -19.78
C SER A 272 5.43 -20.17 -20.11
N TYR A 273 5.35 -21.12 -21.04
CA TYR A 273 6.48 -21.94 -21.51
C TYR A 273 7.09 -21.40 -22.82
N ASP A 274 6.34 -20.58 -23.54
CA ASP A 274 6.74 -19.94 -24.79
C ASP A 274 6.56 -18.41 -24.68
N ASN A 275 6.76 -17.70 -25.77
CA ASN A 275 6.65 -16.23 -25.81
C ASN A 275 5.20 -15.72 -25.93
N ILE A 276 4.18 -16.59 -25.81
CA ILE A 276 2.76 -16.22 -25.95
C ILE A 276 2.03 -16.52 -24.63
N LEU A 277 1.37 -15.50 -24.06
CA LEU A 277 0.46 -15.69 -22.94
C LEU A 277 -0.90 -16.19 -23.47
N ARG A 278 -1.22 -17.45 -23.15
CA ARG A 278 -2.45 -18.12 -23.60
C ARG A 278 -3.51 -18.16 -22.50
N LYS A 279 -4.73 -18.53 -22.88
CA LYS A 279 -5.84 -18.71 -21.94
C LYS A 279 -5.53 -19.72 -20.83
N GLU A 280 -4.81 -20.80 -21.17
CA GLU A 280 -4.43 -21.86 -20.24
C GLU A 280 -3.45 -21.39 -19.16
N ASN A 281 -2.73 -20.30 -19.40
CA ASN A 281 -1.84 -19.68 -18.41
C ASN A 281 -2.58 -18.81 -17.41
N LEU A 282 -3.84 -18.42 -17.70
CA LEU A 282 -4.66 -17.61 -16.81
C LEU A 282 -5.22 -18.44 -15.63
N PRO A 283 -5.46 -17.82 -14.48
CA PRO A 283 -6.16 -18.49 -13.39
C PRO A 283 -7.62 -18.82 -13.77
N ASP A 284 -8.20 -19.81 -13.09
CA ASP A 284 -9.62 -20.16 -13.23
C ASP A 284 -10.49 -19.14 -12.46
N PHE A 285 -10.92 -18.08 -13.12
CA PHE A 285 -11.75 -17.02 -12.54
C PHE A 285 -13.13 -17.51 -12.03
N HIS A 286 -13.63 -18.66 -12.49
CA HIS A 286 -14.91 -19.20 -12.07
C HIS A 286 -14.87 -19.81 -10.65
N ARG A 287 -13.71 -20.28 -10.20
CA ARG A 287 -13.53 -20.78 -8.83
C ARG A 287 -13.45 -19.67 -7.79
N GLU A 288 -12.87 -18.53 -8.15
CA GLU A 288 -12.70 -17.40 -7.24
C GLU A 288 -14.01 -16.65 -6.98
N GLN A 289 -14.93 -16.58 -7.95
CA GLN A 289 -16.25 -15.94 -7.78
C GLN A 289 -17.19 -16.68 -6.80
N LYS A 290 -17.02 -18.00 -6.61
CA LYS A 290 -17.79 -18.75 -5.60
C LYS A 290 -17.30 -18.47 -4.19
N ASN A 291 -16.04 -18.12 -4.01
CA ASN A 291 -15.46 -17.80 -2.69
C ASN A 291 -15.69 -16.35 -2.25
N ASN A 292 -15.86 -15.40 -3.18
CA ASN A 292 -16.03 -13.96 -2.86
C ASN A 292 -17.47 -13.57 -2.45
N LYS A 293 -18.45 -14.45 -2.54
CA LYS A 293 -19.80 -14.16 -2.01
C LYS A 293 -19.92 -14.34 -0.48
N GLN A 294 -18.83 -14.66 0.20
CA GLN A 294 -18.82 -14.94 1.64
C GLN A 294 -17.67 -14.34 2.46
N SER A 295 -17.01 -13.28 2.01
CA SER A 295 -15.96 -12.71 2.86
C SER A 295 -15.75 -11.21 2.66
N ASP A 296 -16.55 -10.43 3.38
CA ASP A 296 -16.08 -9.17 3.98
C ASP A 296 -15.32 -9.54 5.25
N VAL A 297 -14.05 -9.91 5.15
CA VAL A 297 -13.11 -9.99 6.29
C VAL A 297 -11.68 -9.80 5.79
N ILE A 298 -11.04 -8.79 6.35
CA ILE A 298 -9.64 -8.40 6.46
C ILE A 298 -8.63 -9.46 6.02
N ILE A 299 -7.78 -9.12 5.01
CA ILE A 299 -6.62 -9.93 4.61
C ILE A 299 -5.42 -9.46 5.41
N ASP A 300 -5.03 -10.25 6.40
CA ASP A 300 -3.71 -10.21 7.00
C ASP A 300 -2.80 -11.24 6.30
N ASN A 301 -1.60 -10.81 5.89
CA ASN A 301 -0.64 -11.62 5.15
C ASN A 301 0.01 -12.67 6.06
N THR A 302 -0.52 -13.86 6.08
CA THR A 302 0.28 -15.06 6.39
C THR A 302 -0.38 -16.29 5.78
N ILE A 303 0.44 -17.10 5.12
CA ILE A 303 0.11 -18.42 4.58
C ILE A 303 -0.83 -19.16 5.53
N SER A 304 -2.08 -19.35 5.15
CA SER A 304 -2.91 -20.34 5.79
C SER A 304 -3.83 -21.02 4.79
N TYR A 305 -3.49 -22.26 4.59
CA TYR A 305 -4.29 -23.30 3.96
C TYR A 305 -5.70 -23.34 4.52
N GLN A 306 -6.68 -23.50 3.61
CA GLN A 306 -8.01 -24.07 3.82
C GLN A 306 -8.57 -24.00 5.24
N LYS A 307 -9.39 -23.01 5.50
CA LYS A 307 -10.27 -23.06 6.67
C LYS A 307 -11.47 -22.16 6.46
N LEU A 308 -12.55 -22.64 5.82
CA LEU A 308 -13.89 -22.05 5.99
C LEU A 308 -15.00 -22.69 5.15
N SER A 309 -15.06 -24.03 5.12
CA SER A 309 -16.35 -24.71 4.88
C SER A 309 -16.72 -25.67 6.04
N LEU A 310 -16.22 -25.45 7.22
CA LEU A 310 -15.81 -26.49 8.17
C LEU A 310 -16.45 -26.40 9.57
N LYS A 311 -17.37 -25.49 9.88
CA LYS A 311 -17.94 -25.52 11.24
C LYS A 311 -19.08 -26.56 11.38
N SER A 312 -19.88 -26.77 10.34
CA SER A 312 -20.85 -27.85 10.29
C SER A 312 -20.19 -29.19 9.99
N ASP A 313 -19.34 -29.22 8.95
CA ASP A 313 -18.67 -30.46 8.54
C ASP A 313 -17.63 -30.93 9.56
N GLU A 314 -16.95 -30.04 10.28
CA GLU A 314 -15.95 -30.38 11.29
C GLU A 314 -16.59 -30.99 12.53
N LYS A 315 -17.76 -30.49 12.98
CA LYS A 315 -18.52 -31.06 14.07
C LYS A 315 -19.00 -32.50 13.73
N GLU A 316 -19.52 -32.69 12.51
CA GLU A 316 -19.97 -33.99 12.02
C GLU A 316 -18.82 -34.98 11.87
N GLN A 317 -17.66 -34.54 11.39
CA GLN A 317 -16.45 -35.38 11.31
C GLN A 317 -15.93 -35.80 12.67
N ILE A 318 -15.96 -34.92 13.67
CA ILE A 318 -15.59 -35.27 15.06
C ILE A 318 -16.55 -36.27 15.64
N ILE A 319 -17.85 -36.09 15.45
CA ILE A 319 -18.88 -37.03 15.92
C ILE A 319 -18.73 -38.41 15.23
N ALA A 320 -18.52 -38.43 13.92
CA ALA A 320 -18.30 -39.64 13.16
C ALA A 320 -17.05 -40.41 13.62
N ALA A 321 -15.92 -39.70 13.83
CA ALA A 321 -14.68 -40.29 14.31
C ALA A 321 -14.82 -40.84 15.75
N LEU A 322 -15.55 -40.15 16.62
CA LEU A 322 -15.85 -40.61 17.98
C LEU A 322 -16.73 -41.85 17.96
N ASN A 323 -17.77 -41.90 17.12
CA ASN A 323 -18.63 -43.08 16.95
C ASN A 323 -17.84 -44.28 16.40
N GLN A 324 -17.02 -44.06 15.39
CA GLN A 324 -16.16 -45.09 14.75
C GLN A 324 -15.10 -45.64 15.72
N SER A 325 -14.66 -44.84 16.68
CA SER A 325 -13.68 -45.24 17.70
C SER A 325 -14.33 -45.77 18.98
N GLY A 326 -15.66 -45.98 19.03
CA GLY A 326 -16.38 -46.44 20.22
C GLY A 326 -16.22 -45.53 21.43
N GLY A 327 -16.12 -44.22 21.24
CA GLY A 327 -15.89 -43.22 22.30
C GLY A 327 -14.42 -43.04 22.70
N ASN A 328 -13.49 -43.77 22.11
CA ASN A 328 -12.08 -43.69 22.46
C ASN A 328 -11.43 -42.41 21.82
N LYS A 329 -11.30 -41.39 22.67
CA LYS A 329 -10.79 -40.05 22.25
C LYS A 329 -9.34 -40.07 21.68
N THR A 330 -8.51 -41.04 22.11
CA THR A 330 -7.15 -41.19 21.59
C THR A 330 -7.16 -41.77 20.18
N LEU A 331 -8.06 -42.73 19.93
CA LEU A 331 -8.22 -43.34 18.61
C LEU A 331 -8.90 -42.38 17.63
N ALA A 332 -9.91 -41.63 18.09
CA ALA A 332 -10.58 -40.57 17.32
C ALA A 332 -9.61 -39.46 16.89
N ALA A 333 -8.72 -39.01 17.76
CA ALA A 333 -7.69 -38.05 17.46
C ALA A 333 -6.74 -38.54 16.35
N LYS A 334 -6.35 -39.82 16.42
CA LYS A 334 -5.54 -40.44 15.35
C LYS A 334 -6.27 -40.55 14.01
N LEU A 335 -7.56 -40.89 14.01
CA LEU A 335 -8.38 -40.93 12.80
C LEU A 335 -8.51 -39.57 12.13
N LEU A 336 -8.64 -38.51 12.95
CA LEU A 336 -8.73 -37.12 12.49
C LEU A 336 -7.35 -36.47 12.18
N LYS A 337 -6.24 -37.19 12.40
CA LYS A 337 -4.86 -36.70 12.25
C LYS A 337 -4.60 -35.42 13.06
N ILE A 338 -5.17 -35.31 14.25
CA ILE A 338 -4.94 -34.20 15.20
C ILE A 338 -4.44 -34.75 16.53
N ASP A 339 -3.83 -33.88 17.33
CA ASP A 339 -3.44 -34.28 18.68
C ASP A 339 -4.65 -34.34 19.65
N ARG A 340 -4.49 -35.10 20.72
CA ARG A 340 -5.56 -35.35 21.70
C ARG A 340 -6.05 -34.06 22.38
N LYS A 341 -5.16 -33.10 22.62
CA LYS A 341 -5.47 -31.82 23.27
C LYS A 341 -6.34 -30.96 22.33
N THR A 342 -5.99 -30.94 21.04
CA THR A 342 -6.77 -30.24 19.99
C THR A 342 -8.16 -30.84 19.85
N LEU A 343 -8.32 -32.19 19.91
CA LEU A 343 -9.62 -32.83 19.89
C LEU A 343 -10.48 -32.41 21.09
N TYR A 344 -9.91 -32.38 22.29
CA TYR A 344 -10.63 -31.94 23.51
C TYR A 344 -11.09 -30.47 23.39
N ASN A 345 -10.24 -29.57 22.93
CA ASN A 345 -10.62 -28.19 22.74
C ASN A 345 -11.73 -27.99 21.71
N LYS A 346 -11.74 -28.81 20.65
CA LYS A 346 -12.78 -28.80 19.62
C LYS A 346 -14.10 -29.42 20.12
N MET A 347 -14.04 -30.48 20.89
CA MET A 347 -15.23 -31.06 21.54
C MET A 347 -15.89 -30.04 22.47
N HIS A 348 -15.12 -29.32 23.27
CA HIS A 348 -15.63 -28.23 24.11
C HIS A 348 -16.22 -27.08 23.28
N LEU A 349 -15.55 -26.67 22.21
CA LEU A 349 -15.99 -25.58 21.32
C LEU A 349 -17.34 -25.90 20.64
N TYR A 350 -17.58 -27.17 20.29
CA TYR A 350 -18.80 -27.65 19.61
C TYR A 350 -19.86 -28.25 20.54
N ASN A 351 -19.65 -28.17 21.86
CA ASN A 351 -20.53 -28.78 22.88
C ASN A 351 -20.87 -30.25 22.55
N ILE A 352 -19.84 -31.06 22.28
CA ILE A 352 -19.98 -32.51 22.04
C ILE A 352 -19.70 -33.22 23.35
N GLU A 353 -20.75 -33.71 23.98
CA GLU A 353 -20.70 -34.58 25.16
C GLU A 353 -20.89 -36.05 24.71
N LEU A 354 -20.05 -36.96 25.25
CA LEU A 354 -20.14 -38.41 25.11
C LEU A 354 -20.31 -39.04 26.49
#